data_e11c8217691f3db9e0ad6e7d942aa4c4
#
_entry.id   e11c8217691f3db9e0ad6e7d942aa4c4
#
_cell.length_a   1.000
_cell.length_b   1.000
_cell.length_c   1.000
_cell.angle_alpha   90.00
_cell.angle_beta   90.00
_cell.angle_gamma   90.00
#
_symmetry.space_group_name_H-M   'P 1'
#
loop_
_entity.id
_entity.type
_entity.pdbx_description
1 polymer ?
#
loop_
_entity_poly.entity_id
_entity_poly.type
_entity_poly.pdbx_seq_one_letter_code
_entity_poly.pdbx_strand_id
1 'polypeptide(L)'
;NNRMPVYTEEQVLMRSADFAYMLYQRKPRLHRVEITNILREQPHLLERGIVTLGGVAKDGTDWQQGLDVVPMTIDDLPAAYNQTQGDHDDHAGVPNDLVSIGRLDLWQNHFLNVVSETEFDEWKPVFMTEKIWKPMIGLRPFHVHGNPRSYQWLRDRGFRTFNHYWNHLPVETVGQHDALMDVINHLVDMPQLEIEQMYLDMLPDLRYNKLRLKEFSVEQRYKMENLFA
;
A
#
# COMPACT_ATOMS: atom_id res chain seq x y z
N ASN A 1 8.54 -25.41 1.10
CA ASN A 1 7.63 -25.16 -0.03
C ASN A 1 6.74 -23.95 0.30
N ASN A 2 7.33 -22.76 0.37
CA ASN A 2 6.57 -21.52 0.46
C ASN A 2 5.97 -21.22 -0.93
N ARG A 3 4.84 -21.84 -1.22
CA ARG A 3 4.06 -21.47 -2.38
C ARG A 3 3.40 -20.13 -2.08
N MET A 4 3.72 -19.13 -2.90
CA MET A 4 2.97 -17.87 -2.90
C MET A 4 1.47 -18.18 -3.02
N PRO A 5 0.60 -17.59 -2.19
CA PRO A 5 -0.83 -17.72 -2.41
C PRO A 5 -1.14 -17.18 -3.81
N VAL A 6 -1.70 -18.05 -4.62
CA VAL A 6 -2.07 -17.69 -6.00
C VAL A 6 -3.52 -17.24 -5.95
N TYR A 7 -3.73 -15.94 -5.94
CA TYR A 7 -5.06 -15.38 -6.11
C TYR A 7 -5.44 -15.39 -7.59
N THR A 8 -6.62 -15.92 -7.88
CA THR A 8 -7.19 -15.79 -9.22
C THR A 8 -7.53 -14.31 -9.49
N GLU A 9 -7.61 -13.94 -10.75
CA GLU A 9 -7.99 -12.57 -11.11
C GLU A 9 -9.38 -12.22 -10.56
N GLU A 10 -10.34 -13.13 -10.69
CA GLU A 10 -11.70 -12.96 -10.16
C GLU A 10 -11.75 -12.68 -8.64
N GLN A 11 -10.84 -13.30 -7.89
CA GLN A 11 -10.77 -13.09 -6.45
C GLN A 11 -10.28 -11.69 -6.06
N VAL A 12 -9.50 -11.04 -6.91
CA VAL A 12 -8.87 -9.76 -6.60
C VAL A 12 -9.40 -8.59 -7.40
N LEU A 13 -10.21 -8.79 -8.43
CA LEU A 13 -10.85 -7.71 -9.16
C LEU A 13 -11.68 -6.84 -8.21
N MET A 14 -11.63 -5.53 -8.42
CA MET A 14 -12.53 -4.61 -7.72
C MET A 14 -13.97 -4.89 -8.14
N ARG A 15 -14.86 -4.98 -7.17
CA ARG A 15 -16.30 -5.16 -7.37
C ARG A 15 -17.05 -3.86 -7.17
N SER A 16 -16.55 -3.04 -6.27
CA SER A 16 -17.12 -1.76 -5.94
C SER A 16 -16.02 -0.81 -5.46
N ALA A 17 -16.19 0.48 -5.67
CA ALA A 17 -15.36 1.52 -5.08
C ALA A 17 -16.03 2.15 -3.85
N ASP A 18 -16.54 1.30 -2.95
CA ASP A 18 -17.16 1.75 -1.68
C ASP A 18 -16.16 2.60 -0.89
N PHE A 19 -14.88 2.24 -0.97
CA PHE A 19 -13.77 3.03 -0.43
C PHE A 19 -12.89 3.55 -1.56
N ALA A 20 -12.62 4.85 -1.52
CA ALA A 20 -11.73 5.49 -2.49
C ALA A 20 -10.29 5.03 -2.31
N TYR A 21 -9.86 4.74 -1.09
CA TYR A 21 -8.51 4.31 -0.80
C TYR A 21 -8.40 3.37 0.39
N MET A 22 -7.26 2.65 0.47
CA MET A 22 -6.86 1.83 1.61
C MET A 22 -5.44 2.20 2.04
N LEU A 23 -5.25 2.54 3.31
CA LEU A 23 -3.99 2.90 3.94
C LEU A 23 -3.73 1.97 5.15
N TYR A 24 -3.04 0.86 4.91
CA TYR A 24 -2.68 -0.10 5.95
C TYR A 24 -1.33 0.23 6.57
N GLN A 25 -1.34 0.57 7.85
CA GLN A 25 -0.16 0.94 8.61
C GLN A 25 -0.09 0.13 9.90
N ARG A 26 0.87 -0.79 10.00
CA ARG A 26 1.03 -1.63 11.19
C ARG A 26 1.86 -0.96 12.28
N LYS A 27 3.05 -0.47 11.91
CA LYS A 27 3.97 0.15 12.88
C LYS A 27 3.84 1.65 12.81
N PRO A 28 3.66 2.32 13.95
CA PRO A 28 3.64 3.76 13.99
C PRO A 28 5.06 4.27 13.72
N ARG A 29 5.18 5.04 12.65
CA ARG A 29 6.36 5.82 12.30
C ARG A 29 5.92 7.27 12.19
N LEU A 30 6.80 8.22 12.39
CA LEU A 30 6.45 9.63 12.42
C LEU A 30 5.55 10.01 11.22
N HIS A 31 5.99 9.79 9.99
CA HIS A 31 5.22 10.13 8.78
C HIS A 31 3.86 9.42 8.70
N ARG A 32 3.72 8.23 9.32
CA ARG A 32 2.44 7.50 9.37
C ARG A 32 1.50 8.08 10.39
N VAL A 33 2.02 8.50 11.53
CA VAL A 33 1.25 9.21 12.55
C VAL A 33 0.80 10.56 12.01
N GLU A 34 1.69 11.30 11.36
CA GLU A 34 1.39 12.60 10.75
C GLU A 34 0.26 12.50 9.74
N ILE A 35 0.37 11.61 8.74
CA ILE A 35 -0.69 11.46 7.74
C ILE A 35 -2.01 10.97 8.35
N THR A 36 -1.96 10.09 9.35
CA THR A 36 -3.18 9.62 10.02
C THR A 36 -3.84 10.75 10.81
N ASN A 37 -3.07 11.63 11.45
CA ASN A 37 -3.60 12.82 12.12
C ASN A 37 -4.24 13.81 11.13
N ILE A 38 -3.60 14.05 9.98
CA ILE A 38 -4.16 14.90 8.92
C ILE A 38 -5.51 14.34 8.45
N LEU A 39 -5.60 13.04 8.23
CA LEU A 39 -6.85 12.38 7.82
C LEU A 39 -7.92 12.45 8.93
N ARG A 40 -7.52 12.30 10.19
CA ARG A 40 -8.43 12.38 11.33
C ARG A 40 -9.10 13.77 11.46
N GLU A 41 -8.38 14.83 11.12
CA GLU A 41 -8.93 16.18 11.10
C GLU A 41 -9.94 16.40 9.96
N GLN A 42 -10.08 15.43 9.05
CA GLN A 42 -10.94 15.49 7.88
C GLN A 42 -11.87 14.25 7.82
N PRO A 43 -12.95 14.20 8.64
CA PRO A 43 -13.79 13.01 8.78
C PRO A 43 -14.34 12.47 7.47
N HIS A 44 -14.69 13.35 6.52
CA HIS A 44 -15.21 12.97 5.21
C HIS A 44 -14.21 12.13 4.38
N LEU A 45 -12.91 12.33 4.59
CA LEU A 45 -11.87 11.49 3.96
C LEU A 45 -11.79 10.12 4.62
N LEU A 46 -11.91 10.06 5.95
CA LEU A 46 -11.91 8.79 6.67
C LEU A 46 -13.11 7.91 6.31
N GLU A 47 -14.30 8.49 6.14
CA GLU A 47 -15.51 7.76 5.74
C GLU A 47 -15.37 7.06 4.40
N ARG A 48 -14.53 7.60 3.51
CA ARG A 48 -14.24 7.06 2.19
C ARG A 48 -12.95 6.26 2.12
N GLY A 49 -12.29 6.03 3.25
CA GLY A 49 -11.03 5.33 3.35
C GLY A 49 -11.08 4.12 4.29
N ILE A 50 -10.19 3.17 4.06
CA ILE A 50 -9.86 2.11 5.00
C ILE A 50 -8.50 2.46 5.59
N VAL A 51 -8.49 3.01 6.80
CA VAL A 51 -7.26 3.52 7.44
C VAL A 51 -6.97 2.74 8.71
N THR A 52 -5.74 2.26 8.85
CA THR A 52 -5.27 1.64 10.09
C THR A 52 -3.97 2.26 10.54
N LEU A 53 -3.75 2.27 11.85
CA LEU A 53 -2.46 2.58 12.45
C LEU A 53 -2.25 1.66 13.65
N GLY A 54 -1.20 0.85 13.59
CA GLY A 54 -0.87 -0.07 14.68
C GLY A 54 -0.20 0.62 15.86
N GLY A 55 -0.26 -0.02 17.04
CA GLY A 55 -0.13 0.57 18.35
C GLY A 55 1.25 1.00 18.81
N VAL A 56 2.18 0.11 19.05
CA VAL A 56 3.35 0.42 19.86
C VAL A 56 4.62 0.54 19.02
N ALA A 57 5.35 1.67 19.21
CA ALA A 57 6.67 1.83 18.63
C ALA A 57 7.70 0.94 19.38
N LYS A 58 8.88 0.71 18.75
CA LYS A 58 9.94 -0.11 19.34
C LYS A 58 10.47 0.40 20.69
N ASP A 59 10.34 1.68 20.93
CA ASP A 59 10.73 2.34 22.18
C ASP A 59 9.64 2.30 23.26
N GLY A 60 8.51 1.63 23.00
CA GLY A 60 7.38 1.53 23.90
C GLY A 60 6.44 2.74 23.88
N THR A 61 6.66 3.71 23.00
CA THR A 61 5.75 4.85 22.84
C THR A 61 4.44 4.38 22.22
N ASP A 62 3.33 4.68 22.89
CA ASP A 62 1.99 4.44 22.34
C ASP A 62 1.56 5.62 21.46
N TRP A 63 1.73 5.48 20.16
CA TRP A 63 1.37 6.49 19.17
C TRP A 63 -0.12 6.55 18.88
N GLN A 64 -0.89 5.59 19.35
CA GLN A 64 -2.35 5.59 19.21
C GLN A 64 -3.04 6.48 20.24
N GLN A 65 -2.33 6.90 21.29
CA GLN A 65 -2.89 7.85 22.24
C GLN A 65 -3.33 9.13 21.53
N GLY A 66 -4.63 9.39 21.57
CA GLY A 66 -5.23 10.52 20.88
C GLY A 66 -5.67 10.29 19.44
N LEU A 67 -5.53 9.09 18.88
CA LEU A 67 -6.12 8.70 17.60
C LEU A 67 -7.46 8.00 17.85
N ASP A 68 -8.52 8.78 18.07
CA ASP A 68 -9.82 8.22 18.50
C ASP A 68 -10.64 7.60 17.37
N VAL A 69 -10.29 7.91 16.13
CA VAL A 69 -11.07 7.47 14.97
C VAL A 69 -10.15 6.89 13.91
N VAL A 70 -10.03 5.58 13.93
CA VAL A 70 -9.48 4.80 12.83
C VAL A 70 -10.60 3.84 12.42
N PRO A 71 -11.15 3.95 11.21
CA PRO A 71 -12.30 3.13 10.78
C PRO A 71 -12.04 1.63 10.82
N MET A 72 -10.77 1.25 10.76
CA MET A 72 -10.31 -0.12 10.88
C MET A 72 -9.33 -0.23 12.05
N THR A 73 -9.59 -1.14 12.96
CA THR A 73 -8.69 -1.46 14.06
C THR A 73 -7.58 -2.39 13.62
N ILE A 74 -6.57 -2.58 14.46
CA ILE A 74 -5.52 -3.56 14.19
C ILE A 74 -6.06 -4.99 14.11
N ASP A 75 -7.15 -5.27 14.81
CA ASP A 75 -7.81 -6.57 14.83
C ASP A 75 -8.46 -6.93 13.48
N ASP A 76 -8.76 -5.92 12.68
CA ASP A 76 -9.27 -6.12 11.31
C ASP A 76 -8.17 -6.51 10.32
N LEU A 77 -6.90 -6.37 10.72
CA LEU A 77 -5.78 -6.82 9.91
C LEU A 77 -5.62 -8.32 9.99
N PRO A 78 -5.07 -8.97 8.96
CA PRO A 78 -4.67 -10.37 9.05
C PRO A 78 -3.78 -10.62 10.27
N ALA A 79 -3.86 -11.81 10.86
CA ALA A 79 -3.12 -12.15 12.07
C ALA A 79 -1.61 -11.84 11.97
N ALA A 80 -1.03 -11.98 10.78
CA ALA A 80 0.35 -11.59 10.50
C ALA A 80 0.64 -10.09 10.72
N TYR A 81 -0.38 -9.24 10.72
CA TYR A 81 -0.27 -7.80 10.95
C TYR A 81 -0.58 -7.40 12.39
N ASN A 82 -1.31 -8.24 13.14
CA ASN A 82 -1.73 -7.95 14.50
C ASN A 82 -0.62 -8.12 15.54
N GLN A 83 0.54 -8.61 15.13
CA GLN A 83 1.63 -8.82 16.07
C GLN A 83 2.36 -7.51 16.35
N THR A 84 2.07 -6.96 17.51
CA THR A 84 2.72 -5.76 18.03
C THR A 84 4.06 -6.05 18.66
N GLN A 85 4.34 -7.30 18.99
CA GLN A 85 5.60 -7.69 19.62
C GLN A 85 6.46 -8.50 18.68
N GLY A 86 7.72 -8.15 18.71
CA GLY A 86 8.81 -8.92 18.15
C GLY A 86 8.58 -9.16 16.66
N ASP A 87 9.30 -8.52 15.93
CA ASP A 87 9.38 -8.62 14.51
C ASP A 87 9.59 -10.01 13.97
N HIS A 88 9.35 -10.99 14.75
CA HIS A 88 10.07 -12.15 14.53
C HIS A 88 9.12 -13.30 14.47
N ASP A 89 9.06 -13.79 13.43
CA ASP A 89 9.46 -15.07 12.99
C ASP A 89 8.47 -16.20 13.20
N ASP A 90 7.69 -16.20 14.23
CA ASP A 90 6.77 -17.29 14.45
C ASP A 90 5.32 -16.85 14.32
N HIS A 91 4.99 -16.49 13.13
CA HIS A 91 3.66 -16.12 12.76
C HIS A 91 2.82 -17.32 12.41
N ALA A 92 2.72 -18.29 13.30
CA ALA A 92 1.87 -19.44 13.08
C ALA A 92 1.99 -20.03 11.65
N GLY A 93 3.21 -20.07 11.10
CA GLY A 93 3.48 -20.57 9.76
C GLY A 93 3.04 -19.65 8.61
N VAL A 94 2.54 -18.45 8.90
CA VAL A 94 2.35 -17.43 7.88
C VAL A 94 3.57 -16.52 7.92
N PRO A 95 4.49 -16.61 6.98
CA PRO A 95 5.63 -15.73 6.92
C PRO A 95 5.14 -14.31 6.88
N ASN A 96 5.92 -13.40 7.43
CA ASN A 96 5.72 -11.93 7.35
C ASN A 96 5.58 -11.57 5.88
N ASP A 97 4.36 -11.55 5.43
CA ASP A 97 4.02 -12.24 4.21
C ASP A 97 4.14 -11.28 3.07
N LEU A 98 5.17 -11.48 2.28
CA LEU A 98 5.42 -10.76 1.05
C LEU A 98 4.23 -10.76 0.07
N VAL A 99 3.32 -11.72 0.23
CA VAL A 99 2.40 -12.09 -0.84
C VAL A 99 0.95 -12.26 -0.44
N SER A 100 0.63 -12.39 0.87
CA SER A 100 -0.75 -12.36 1.30
C SER A 100 -1.27 -10.92 1.26
N ILE A 101 -2.39 -10.73 0.61
CA ILE A 101 -3.09 -9.45 0.60
C ILE A 101 -4.10 -9.35 1.74
N GLY A 102 -4.31 -10.42 2.51
CA GLY A 102 -5.23 -10.45 3.64
C GLY A 102 -6.69 -10.64 3.22
N ARG A 103 -7.58 -9.87 3.81
CA ARG A 103 -9.03 -9.97 3.59
C ARG A 103 -9.40 -9.55 2.17
N LEU A 104 -9.91 -10.49 1.39
CA LEU A 104 -10.28 -10.26 -0.01
C LEU A 104 -11.43 -9.28 -0.18
N ASP A 105 -12.38 -9.25 0.75
CA ASP A 105 -13.51 -8.33 0.72
C ASP A 105 -13.03 -6.87 0.74
N LEU A 106 -12.00 -6.54 1.52
CA LEU A 106 -11.43 -5.21 1.54
C LEU A 106 -10.73 -4.87 0.21
N TRP A 107 -10.05 -5.85 -0.39
CA TRP A 107 -9.44 -5.66 -1.70
C TRP A 107 -10.48 -5.49 -2.80
N GLN A 108 -11.60 -6.15 -2.71
CA GLN A 108 -12.67 -6.05 -3.71
C GLN A 108 -13.43 -4.72 -3.65
N ASN A 109 -13.34 -3.99 -2.54
CA ASN A 109 -14.17 -2.82 -2.27
C ASN A 109 -13.40 -1.51 -2.11
N HIS A 110 -12.09 -1.48 -2.44
CA HIS A 110 -11.33 -0.23 -2.47
C HIS A 110 -10.66 -0.03 -3.83
N PHE A 111 -10.41 1.23 -4.17
CA PHE A 111 -9.74 1.60 -5.41
C PHE A 111 -8.24 1.77 -5.23
N LEU A 112 -7.77 2.84 -4.60
CA LEU A 112 -6.37 3.16 -4.44
C LEU A 112 -5.74 2.44 -3.25
N ASN A 113 -4.62 1.77 -3.44
CA ASN A 113 -3.80 1.28 -2.35
C ASN A 113 -2.67 2.27 -2.01
N VAL A 114 -2.71 2.85 -0.82
CA VAL A 114 -1.63 3.71 -0.35
C VAL A 114 -0.54 2.86 0.30
N VAL A 115 0.62 2.85 -0.33
CA VAL A 115 1.80 2.11 0.12
C VAL A 115 2.65 2.99 1.02
N SER A 116 2.38 2.96 2.32
CA SER A 116 3.19 3.70 3.31
C SER A 116 4.47 2.92 3.62
N GLU A 117 5.56 3.30 2.97
CA GLU A 117 6.83 2.61 3.05
C GLU A 117 7.58 2.84 4.37
N THR A 118 8.64 2.08 4.57
CA THR A 118 9.45 2.13 5.79
C THR A 118 10.35 3.34 5.81
N GLU A 119 11.00 3.64 4.69
CA GLU A 119 11.89 4.79 4.54
C GLU A 119 11.16 5.92 3.81
N PHE A 120 11.16 7.06 4.46
CA PHE A 120 10.44 8.24 4.00
C PHE A 120 11.39 9.34 3.51
N ASP A 121 12.58 9.40 4.09
CA ASP A 121 13.54 10.48 3.84
C ASP A 121 14.16 10.40 2.44
N GLU A 122 14.18 11.52 1.74
CA GLU A 122 14.72 11.62 0.37
C GLU A 122 16.23 11.36 0.27
N TRP A 123 16.98 11.65 1.33
CA TRP A 123 18.45 11.48 1.36
C TRP A 123 18.87 10.03 1.66
N LYS A 124 17.96 9.18 2.10
CA LYS A 124 18.23 7.74 2.29
C LYS A 124 18.10 6.97 0.98
N PRO A 125 18.75 5.81 0.85
CA PRO A 125 18.52 4.91 -0.28
C PRO A 125 17.04 4.50 -0.37
N VAL A 126 16.55 4.34 -1.60
CA VAL A 126 15.21 3.80 -1.83
C VAL A 126 15.15 2.37 -1.30
N PHE A 127 14.24 2.11 -0.38
CA PHE A 127 14.01 0.80 0.20
C PHE A 127 12.55 0.40 0.00
N MET A 128 12.30 -0.34 -1.08
CA MET A 128 10.97 -0.87 -1.37
C MET A 128 10.75 -2.16 -0.60
N THR A 129 9.64 -2.24 0.10
CA THR A 129 9.29 -3.39 0.93
C THR A 129 8.19 -4.23 0.28
N GLU A 130 7.75 -5.28 0.99
CA GLU A 130 6.65 -6.14 0.56
C GLU A 130 5.35 -5.40 0.25
N LYS A 131 5.19 -4.20 0.80
CA LYS A 131 3.93 -3.42 0.69
C LYS A 131 3.61 -3.03 -0.74
N ILE A 132 4.63 -2.73 -1.55
CA ILE A 132 4.43 -2.36 -2.95
C ILE A 132 3.98 -3.55 -3.81
N TRP A 133 4.33 -4.78 -3.42
CA TRP A 133 3.96 -5.97 -4.19
C TRP A 133 2.48 -6.33 -4.00
N LYS A 134 1.91 -6.00 -2.85
CA LYS A 134 0.52 -6.31 -2.53
C LYS A 134 -0.49 -5.70 -3.51
N PRO A 135 -0.46 -4.40 -3.82
CA PRO A 135 -1.35 -3.84 -4.84
C PRO A 135 -1.14 -4.44 -6.23
N MET A 136 0.08 -4.80 -6.60
CA MET A 136 0.33 -5.46 -7.88
C MET A 136 -0.31 -6.86 -7.93
N ILE A 137 -0.22 -7.62 -6.83
CA ILE A 137 -0.88 -8.93 -6.70
C ILE A 137 -2.40 -8.76 -6.69
N GLY A 138 -2.90 -7.77 -5.96
CA GLY A 138 -4.31 -7.46 -5.77
C GLY A 138 -4.96 -6.69 -6.91
N LEU A 139 -4.22 -6.40 -7.99
CA LEU A 139 -4.70 -5.60 -9.12
C LEU A 139 -5.29 -4.25 -8.66
N ARG A 140 -4.54 -3.51 -7.87
CA ARG A 140 -4.91 -2.15 -7.43
C ARG A 140 -3.90 -1.13 -7.92
N PRO A 141 -4.36 0.04 -8.36
CA PRO A 141 -3.47 1.17 -8.50
C PRO A 141 -2.90 1.53 -7.13
N PHE A 142 -1.73 2.13 -7.13
CA PHE A 142 -1.05 2.47 -5.89
C PHE A 142 -0.47 3.88 -5.92
N HIS A 143 -0.43 4.48 -4.73
CA HIS A 143 0.35 5.67 -4.44
C HIS A 143 1.41 5.32 -3.40
N VAL A 144 2.68 5.68 -3.66
CA VAL A 144 3.78 5.42 -2.71
C VAL A 144 3.98 6.62 -1.81
N HIS A 145 3.61 6.47 -0.54
CA HIS A 145 3.90 7.39 0.53
C HIS A 145 5.20 6.95 1.21
N GLY A 146 6.31 7.44 0.67
CA GLY A 146 7.66 7.01 1.03
C GLY A 146 8.73 7.87 0.38
N ASN A 147 9.93 7.35 0.19
CA ASN A 147 11.01 8.08 -0.46
C ASN A 147 10.59 8.57 -1.86
N PRO A 148 10.74 9.86 -2.21
CA PRO A 148 10.25 10.42 -3.49
C PRO A 148 10.86 9.73 -4.72
N ARG A 149 12.07 9.16 -4.62
CA ARG A 149 12.71 8.40 -5.70
C ARG A 149 12.11 7.01 -5.92
N SER A 150 11.12 6.61 -5.14
CA SER A 150 10.45 5.29 -5.27
C SER A 150 9.80 5.10 -6.64
N TYR A 151 9.21 6.14 -7.20
CA TYR A 151 8.59 6.06 -8.53
C TYR A 151 9.62 5.87 -9.65
N GLN A 152 10.75 6.56 -9.58
CA GLN A 152 11.86 6.34 -10.53
C GLN A 152 12.41 4.92 -10.38
N TRP A 153 12.60 4.45 -9.16
CA TRP A 153 13.05 3.09 -8.87
C TRP A 153 12.13 2.02 -9.48
N LEU A 154 10.81 2.23 -9.44
CA LEU A 154 9.82 1.36 -10.06
C LEU A 154 9.90 1.39 -11.59
N ARG A 155 9.95 2.59 -12.19
CA ARG A 155 10.07 2.77 -13.64
C ARG A 155 11.33 2.12 -14.20
N ASP A 156 12.47 2.29 -13.53
CA ASP A 156 13.76 1.69 -13.92
C ASP A 156 13.71 0.15 -13.95
N ARG A 157 12.74 -0.44 -13.23
CA ARG A 157 12.51 -1.89 -13.18
C ARG A 157 11.36 -2.35 -14.05
N GLY A 158 10.84 -1.45 -14.88
CA GLY A 158 9.80 -1.74 -15.85
C GLY A 158 8.39 -1.79 -15.27
N PHE A 159 8.17 -1.31 -14.03
CA PHE A 159 6.83 -1.19 -13.49
C PHE A 159 6.15 0.09 -13.98
N ARG A 160 4.85 0.00 -14.24
CA ARG A 160 4.00 1.14 -14.57
C ARG A 160 3.55 1.84 -13.29
N THR A 161 3.55 3.16 -13.32
CA THR A 161 3.08 4.02 -12.23
C THR A 161 1.83 4.76 -12.68
N PHE A 162 1.01 5.25 -11.76
CA PHE A 162 -0.36 5.70 -12.06
C PHE A 162 -0.56 7.20 -11.92
N ASN A 163 0.50 7.97 -11.70
CA ASN A 163 0.45 9.40 -11.43
C ASN A 163 -0.30 10.22 -12.51
N HIS A 164 -0.32 9.72 -13.75
CA HIS A 164 -0.99 10.37 -14.87
C HIS A 164 -2.53 10.22 -14.85
N TYR A 165 -3.07 9.35 -14.02
CA TYR A 165 -4.52 9.16 -13.91
C TYR A 165 -5.19 10.15 -12.95
N TRP A 166 -4.52 10.52 -11.87
CA TRP A 166 -5.08 11.47 -10.88
C TRP A 166 -4.44 12.82 -10.89
N ASN A 167 -4.14 13.24 -12.04
CA ASN A 167 -3.86 14.62 -12.35
C ASN A 167 -2.82 15.37 -11.50
N HIS A 168 -1.57 15.40 -11.96
CA HIS A 168 -0.87 16.65 -12.16
C HIS A 168 0.13 17.16 -11.20
N LEU A 169 0.22 16.74 -9.99
CA LEU A 169 1.35 17.18 -9.19
C LEU A 169 2.45 16.15 -9.28
N PRO A 170 3.64 16.52 -9.79
CA PRO A 170 4.78 15.65 -9.72
C PRO A 170 5.05 15.36 -8.25
N VAL A 171 4.77 14.15 -7.81
CA VAL A 171 5.02 13.70 -6.44
C VAL A 171 6.46 13.97 -6.02
N GLU A 172 7.33 14.09 -7.01
CA GLU A 172 8.74 14.41 -6.82
C GLU A 172 9.01 15.90 -6.47
N THR A 173 8.03 16.79 -6.62
CA THR A 173 8.23 18.25 -6.45
C THR A 173 7.42 18.87 -5.32
N VAL A 174 6.40 18.18 -4.81
CA VAL A 174 5.62 18.60 -3.65
C VAL A 174 5.93 17.70 -2.46
N GLY A 175 5.68 18.17 -1.27
CA GLY A 175 5.84 17.37 -0.06
C GLY A 175 5.05 16.05 -0.17
N GLN A 176 5.60 14.96 0.33
CA GLN A 176 5.01 13.62 0.17
C GLN A 176 3.63 13.51 0.82
N HIS A 177 3.38 14.24 1.91
CA HIS A 177 2.06 14.32 2.54
C HIS A 177 1.09 15.08 1.65
N ASP A 178 1.50 16.22 1.13
CA ASP A 178 0.66 17.06 0.26
C ASP A 178 0.27 16.30 -1.01
N ALA A 179 1.23 15.64 -1.65
CA ALA A 179 0.97 14.83 -2.84
C ALA A 179 -0.03 13.68 -2.57
N LEU A 180 0.07 13.02 -1.41
CA LEU A 180 -0.88 11.99 -1.02
C LEU A 180 -2.26 12.58 -0.74
N MET A 181 -2.32 13.71 -0.03
CA MET A 181 -3.58 14.37 0.30
C MET A 181 -4.31 14.87 -0.95
N ASP A 182 -3.58 15.40 -1.93
CA ASP A 182 -4.16 15.82 -3.22
C ASP A 182 -4.82 14.65 -3.95
N VAL A 183 -4.16 13.49 -3.98
CA VAL A 183 -4.72 12.28 -4.59
C VAL A 183 -5.95 11.78 -3.82
N ILE A 184 -5.88 11.75 -2.49
CA ILE A 184 -7.02 11.30 -1.66
C ILE A 184 -8.21 12.23 -1.84
N ASN A 185 -8.02 13.56 -1.74
CA ASN A 185 -9.08 14.54 -1.95
C ASN A 185 -9.74 14.37 -3.32
N HIS A 186 -8.93 14.31 -4.38
CA HIS A 186 -9.43 14.11 -5.73
C HIS A 186 -10.30 12.86 -5.86
N LEU A 187 -9.88 11.73 -5.30
CA LEU A 187 -10.61 10.47 -5.39
C LEU A 187 -11.86 10.46 -4.49
N VAL A 188 -11.81 11.07 -3.32
CA VAL A 188 -12.98 11.13 -2.41
C VAL A 188 -14.09 11.99 -2.98
N ASP A 189 -13.74 13.07 -3.67
CA ASP A 189 -14.69 13.97 -4.34
C ASP A 189 -15.26 13.38 -5.64
N MET A 190 -14.61 12.35 -6.19
CA MET A 190 -15.02 11.72 -7.44
C MET A 190 -16.25 10.83 -7.24
N PRO A 191 -17.26 10.88 -8.13
CA PRO A 191 -18.37 9.94 -8.11
C PRO A 191 -17.89 8.48 -8.21
N GLN A 192 -18.51 7.59 -7.46
CA GLN A 192 -18.12 6.17 -7.41
C GLN A 192 -18.03 5.53 -8.80
N LEU A 193 -19.00 5.81 -9.66
CA LEU A 193 -19.02 5.26 -11.03
C LEU A 193 -17.82 5.73 -11.88
N GLU A 194 -17.33 6.93 -11.64
CA GLU A 194 -16.15 7.44 -12.34
C GLU A 194 -14.88 6.74 -11.85
N ILE A 195 -14.77 6.46 -10.55
CA ILE A 195 -13.68 5.66 -9.99
C ILE A 195 -13.72 4.22 -10.56
N GLU A 196 -14.90 3.64 -10.66
CA GLU A 196 -15.07 2.29 -11.21
C GLU A 196 -14.69 2.24 -12.69
N GLN A 197 -15.07 3.26 -13.46
CA GLN A 197 -14.64 3.37 -14.87
C GLN A 197 -13.12 3.56 -14.97
N MET A 198 -12.54 4.45 -14.16
CA MET A 198 -11.08 4.63 -14.11
C MET A 198 -10.36 3.33 -13.79
N TYR A 199 -10.89 2.52 -12.89
CA TYR A 199 -10.33 1.21 -12.59
C TYR A 199 -10.31 0.28 -13.81
N LEU A 200 -11.40 0.27 -14.59
CA LEU A 200 -11.48 -0.53 -15.81
C LEU A 200 -10.44 -0.07 -16.84
N ASP A 201 -10.27 1.23 -16.97
CA ASP A 201 -9.29 1.84 -17.89
C ASP A 201 -7.83 1.49 -17.47
N MET A 202 -7.59 1.34 -16.16
CA MET A 202 -6.29 0.95 -15.62
C MET A 202 -5.99 -0.55 -15.69
N LEU A 203 -6.98 -1.41 -15.88
CA LEU A 203 -6.79 -2.87 -15.83
C LEU A 203 -5.64 -3.39 -16.69
N PRO A 204 -5.40 -2.89 -17.92
CA PRO A 204 -4.25 -3.31 -18.71
C PRO A 204 -2.90 -3.06 -18.00
N ASP A 205 -2.77 -1.92 -17.32
CA ASP A 205 -1.56 -1.55 -16.59
C ASP A 205 -1.41 -2.36 -15.30
N LEU A 206 -2.50 -2.61 -14.62
CA LEU A 206 -2.53 -3.44 -13.39
C LEU A 206 -2.13 -4.89 -13.70
N ARG A 207 -2.67 -5.45 -14.78
CA ARG A 207 -2.31 -6.79 -15.26
C ARG A 207 -0.85 -6.86 -15.70
N TYR A 208 -0.38 -5.83 -16.40
CA TYR A 208 1.03 -5.72 -16.77
C TYR A 208 1.93 -5.75 -15.53
N ASN A 209 1.64 -4.95 -14.51
CA ASN A 209 2.44 -4.92 -13.28
C ASN A 209 2.44 -6.27 -12.54
N LYS A 210 1.32 -6.99 -12.54
CA LYS A 210 1.24 -8.34 -11.96
C LYS A 210 2.13 -9.34 -12.69
N LEU A 211 2.20 -9.26 -14.02
CA LEU A 211 3.08 -10.10 -14.83
C LEU A 211 4.55 -9.68 -14.61
N ARG A 212 4.84 -8.39 -14.67
CA ARG A 212 6.19 -7.86 -14.43
C ARG A 212 6.73 -8.24 -13.06
N LEU A 213 5.89 -8.29 -12.03
CA LEU A 213 6.27 -8.73 -10.70
C LEU A 213 6.76 -10.19 -10.69
N LYS A 214 6.10 -11.07 -11.45
CA LYS A 214 6.55 -12.47 -11.59
C LYS A 214 7.92 -12.55 -12.25
N GLU A 215 8.12 -11.83 -13.35
CA GLU A 215 9.42 -11.76 -14.04
C GLU A 215 10.50 -11.21 -13.13
N PHE A 216 10.22 -10.08 -12.46
CA PHE A 216 11.13 -9.44 -11.53
C PHE A 216 11.55 -10.40 -10.39
N SER A 217 10.62 -11.17 -9.85
CA SER A 217 10.92 -12.15 -8.79
C SER A 217 11.87 -13.25 -9.26
N VAL A 218 11.74 -13.69 -10.50
CA VAL A 218 12.65 -14.66 -11.13
C VAL A 218 14.03 -14.05 -11.36
N GLU A 219 14.09 -12.83 -11.88
CA GLU A 219 15.35 -12.09 -12.09
C GLU A 219 16.13 -11.91 -10.78
N GLN A 220 15.44 -11.55 -9.68
CA GLN A 220 16.08 -11.37 -8.38
C GLN A 220 16.61 -12.70 -7.83
N ARG A 221 15.88 -13.79 -7.98
CA ARG A 221 16.33 -15.13 -7.57
C ARG A 221 17.59 -15.53 -8.34
N TYR A 222 17.57 -15.39 -9.65
CA TYR A 222 18.72 -15.71 -10.51
C TYR A 222 19.96 -14.89 -10.13
N LYS A 223 19.80 -13.59 -9.84
CA LYS A 223 20.90 -12.74 -9.38
C LYS A 223 21.49 -13.23 -8.06
N MET A 224 20.64 -13.63 -7.11
CA MET A 224 21.10 -14.15 -5.82
C MET A 224 21.86 -15.47 -5.97
N GLU A 225 21.34 -16.41 -6.76
CA GLU A 225 21.97 -17.69 -7.01
C GLU A 225 23.37 -17.55 -7.62
N ASN A 226 23.58 -16.56 -8.51
CA ASN A 226 24.88 -16.31 -9.12
C ASN A 226 25.84 -15.47 -8.27
N LEU A 227 25.39 -14.85 -7.19
CA LEU A 227 26.26 -14.14 -6.25
C LEU A 227 27.01 -15.10 -5.31
N PHE A 228 26.52 -16.32 -5.17
CA PHE A 228 27.08 -17.35 -4.27
C PHE A 228 27.68 -18.55 -5.04
N ALA A 229 27.72 -18.49 -6.36
CA ALA A 229 28.38 -19.44 -7.23
C ALA A 229 29.80 -18.99 -7.58
#